data_2d5902805b2f4568337b30bb63305ef5
#
_entry.id   2d5902805b2f4568337b30bb63305ef5
#
_cell.length_a   1.000
_cell.length_b   1.000
_cell.length_c   1.000
_cell.angle_alpha   90.00
_cell.angle_beta   90.00
_cell.angle_gamma   90.00
#
_symmetry.space_group_name_H-M   'P 1'
#
loop_
_entity.id
_entity.type
_entity.pdbx_description
1 polymer ?
#
loop_
_entity_poly.entity_id
_entity_poly.type
_entity_poly.pdbx_seq_one_letter_code
_entity_poly.pdbx_strand_id
1 'polypeptide(L)'
;MSRLRILLLGPDCDPERVSIPFVTYSHAAALAQLHDVTLVARAPVEDALRRAKAPFRAIEVVRMPFLERIYAWSLRWIFRYNYTSQAMTASGYPFALAFEWSAWRQLRHRIFAGEFDVVLRLVPMTAVLPSPFAFFLRNGPIPFVIGPINGGLPYVPGFSQAKNEKQWISGLRNLYRFLPFARSTYRHAAAIIAASSQTYAEFAAYRDKLFFVPEPGIAPSLCSGDSRSPEPGAKLELIFVGGLIPCKACDLALRAAAPLLRNDLARFSILGDGPERDRLEQLVKSLGIEKAVSFCGWVSHAEVINRLRSADVMVFPSVRDFGAGVVFEALATGAVPVVADFGGPGDIVYAEVGFKVPLKNESDFVAQMERILTELAHNRDLLERLRRQGMAYARECLTWDAKAASTTRVLNWAVRRSPKPDLPPPQALAAGIVASREIADTYAGNPVPGRSLSSRRELHEV
;
A
#
# COMPACT_ATOMS: atom_id res chain seq x y z
N MET A 1 -19.87 15.25 -13.55
CA MET A 1 -18.98 14.90 -14.68
C MET A 1 -19.57 13.70 -15.41
N SER A 2 -19.49 13.65 -16.76
CA SER A 2 -19.96 12.47 -17.51
C SER A 2 -19.10 11.25 -17.20
N ARG A 3 -19.74 10.07 -17.12
CA ARG A 3 -19.04 8.79 -16.91
C ARG A 3 -18.04 8.55 -18.04
N LEU A 4 -16.87 8.05 -17.71
CA LEU A 4 -15.87 7.58 -18.67
C LEU A 4 -16.13 6.12 -19.03
N ARG A 5 -15.87 5.75 -20.27
CA ARG A 5 -15.86 4.36 -20.74
C ARG A 5 -14.43 3.85 -20.64
N ILE A 6 -14.13 3.10 -19.58
CA ILE A 6 -12.78 2.65 -19.22
C ILE A 6 -12.58 1.21 -19.69
N LEU A 7 -11.56 0.96 -20.51
CA LEU A 7 -11.02 -0.37 -20.73
C LEU A 7 -9.95 -0.64 -19.66
N LEU A 8 -10.26 -1.50 -18.68
CA LEU A 8 -9.41 -1.77 -17.53
C LEU A 8 -8.69 -3.11 -17.69
N LEU A 9 -7.36 -3.08 -17.75
CA LEU A 9 -6.53 -4.29 -17.78
C LEU A 9 -6.26 -4.77 -16.35
N GLY A 10 -6.90 -5.89 -15.97
CA GLY A 10 -6.84 -6.49 -14.65
C GLY A 10 -6.76 -8.03 -14.71
N PRO A 11 -5.66 -8.63 -15.23
CA PRO A 11 -5.57 -10.06 -15.46
C PRO A 11 -5.89 -10.92 -14.23
N ASP A 12 -5.49 -10.49 -13.04
CA ASP A 12 -5.66 -11.20 -11.79
C ASP A 12 -6.66 -10.52 -10.84
N CYS A 13 -7.66 -9.83 -11.40
CA CYS A 13 -8.73 -9.18 -10.65
C CYS A 13 -9.63 -10.24 -10.00
N ASP A 14 -9.47 -10.52 -8.71
CA ASP A 14 -10.15 -11.64 -8.04
C ASP A 14 -10.65 -11.22 -6.64
N PRO A 15 -11.98 -11.22 -6.41
CA PRO A 15 -12.57 -10.83 -5.12
C PRO A 15 -12.36 -11.87 -4.01
N GLU A 16 -12.04 -13.12 -4.35
CA GLU A 16 -11.93 -14.23 -3.40
C GLU A 16 -10.49 -14.47 -2.93
N ARG A 17 -9.51 -13.83 -3.59
CA ARG A 17 -8.10 -13.94 -3.23
C ARG A 17 -7.66 -12.75 -2.38
N VAL A 18 -6.65 -12.97 -1.54
CA VAL A 18 -6.02 -11.92 -0.75
C VAL A 18 -4.91 -11.20 -1.53
N SER A 19 -4.43 -10.05 -1.01
CA SER A 19 -3.32 -9.27 -1.56
C SER A 19 -3.67 -8.59 -2.90
N ILE A 20 -2.76 -8.54 -3.85
CA ILE A 20 -2.90 -7.80 -5.14
C ILE A 20 -4.19 -8.13 -5.91
N PRO A 21 -4.64 -9.40 -6.04
CA PRO A 21 -5.90 -9.69 -6.71
C PRO A 21 -7.12 -9.01 -6.09
N PHE A 22 -7.22 -9.04 -4.76
CA PHE A 22 -8.29 -8.35 -4.00
C PHE A 22 -8.19 -6.83 -4.12
N VAL A 23 -6.99 -6.27 -3.99
CA VAL A 23 -6.73 -4.83 -4.16
C VAL A 23 -7.15 -4.37 -5.55
N THR A 24 -6.83 -5.16 -6.58
CA THR A 24 -7.23 -4.88 -7.96
C THR A 24 -8.74 -4.88 -8.13
N TYR A 25 -9.40 -5.92 -7.61
CA TYR A 25 -10.87 -6.02 -7.65
C TYR A 25 -11.54 -4.84 -6.94
N SER A 26 -11.13 -4.54 -5.72
CA SER A 26 -11.73 -3.47 -4.92
C SER A 26 -11.57 -2.10 -5.57
N HIS A 27 -10.38 -1.81 -6.13
CA HIS A 27 -10.14 -0.55 -6.87
C HIS A 27 -10.98 -0.49 -8.16
N ALA A 28 -11.00 -1.57 -8.94
CA ALA A 28 -11.78 -1.65 -10.18
C ALA A 28 -13.29 -1.53 -9.90
N ALA A 29 -13.79 -2.19 -8.84
CA ALA A 29 -15.18 -2.12 -8.43
C ALA A 29 -15.59 -0.71 -7.98
N ALA A 30 -14.73 -0.02 -7.21
CA ALA A 30 -14.95 1.37 -6.82
C ALA A 30 -14.96 2.31 -8.05
N LEU A 31 -14.09 2.10 -9.03
CA LEU A 31 -14.14 2.84 -10.30
C LEU A 31 -15.44 2.56 -11.08
N ALA A 32 -15.95 1.34 -11.04
CA ALA A 32 -17.18 0.97 -11.74
C ALA A 32 -18.44 1.64 -11.15
N GLN A 33 -18.40 2.09 -9.89
CA GLN A 33 -19.47 2.92 -9.33
C GLN A 33 -19.51 4.32 -10.00
N LEU A 34 -18.34 4.83 -10.40
CA LEU A 34 -18.19 6.17 -10.97
C LEU A 34 -18.21 6.18 -12.50
N HIS A 35 -17.85 5.07 -13.15
CA HIS A 35 -17.57 4.98 -14.59
C HIS A 35 -18.11 3.70 -15.21
N ASP A 36 -18.15 3.63 -16.53
CA ASP A 36 -18.52 2.46 -17.30
C ASP A 36 -17.26 1.61 -17.57
N VAL A 37 -16.97 0.68 -16.66
CA VAL A 37 -15.76 -0.14 -16.72
C VAL A 37 -15.99 -1.43 -17.48
N THR A 38 -15.20 -1.67 -18.52
CA THR A 38 -15.03 -2.98 -19.17
C THR A 38 -13.74 -3.58 -18.64
N LEU A 39 -13.86 -4.63 -17.84
CA LEU A 39 -12.71 -5.33 -17.25
C LEU A 39 -12.18 -6.37 -18.24
N VAL A 40 -10.88 -6.36 -18.49
CA VAL A 40 -10.16 -7.42 -19.21
C VAL A 40 -9.45 -8.30 -18.21
N ALA A 41 -9.87 -9.55 -18.08
CA ALA A 41 -9.39 -10.50 -17.10
C ALA A 41 -8.94 -11.81 -17.75
N ARG A 42 -8.16 -12.65 -17.01
CA ARG A 42 -7.83 -14.00 -17.44
C ARG A 42 -8.95 -15.00 -17.09
N ALA A 43 -9.03 -16.09 -17.84
CA ALA A 43 -10.04 -17.14 -17.62
C ALA A 43 -10.08 -17.67 -16.17
N PRO A 44 -8.96 -17.89 -15.44
CA PRO A 44 -9.02 -18.44 -14.09
C PRO A 44 -9.81 -17.61 -13.05
N VAL A 45 -10.03 -16.31 -13.28
CA VAL A 45 -10.76 -15.44 -12.34
C VAL A 45 -12.22 -15.19 -12.76
N GLU A 46 -12.64 -15.70 -13.92
CA GLU A 46 -13.98 -15.45 -14.48
C GLU A 46 -15.09 -15.90 -13.52
N ASP A 47 -14.99 -17.09 -12.96
CA ASP A 47 -16.03 -17.65 -12.07
C ASP A 47 -16.13 -16.87 -10.74
N ALA A 48 -15.02 -16.44 -10.17
CA ALA A 48 -15.00 -15.61 -8.96
C ALA A 48 -15.69 -14.25 -9.22
N LEU A 49 -15.39 -13.62 -10.35
CA LEU A 49 -16.03 -12.36 -10.76
C LEU A 49 -17.55 -12.52 -10.99
N ARG A 50 -17.97 -13.63 -11.57
CA ARG A 50 -19.40 -13.94 -11.77
C ARG A 50 -20.12 -14.17 -10.44
N ARG A 51 -19.52 -14.94 -9.51
CA ARG A 51 -20.09 -15.17 -8.16
C ARG A 51 -20.23 -13.88 -7.38
N ALA A 52 -19.26 -13.01 -7.46
CA ALA A 52 -19.27 -11.72 -6.78
C ALA A 52 -20.27 -10.71 -7.36
N LYS A 53 -20.95 -11.03 -8.47
CA LYS A 53 -21.82 -10.09 -9.21
C LYS A 53 -21.13 -8.74 -9.42
N ALA A 54 -19.90 -8.82 -9.90
CA ALA A 54 -19.01 -7.67 -10.04
C ALA A 54 -19.68 -6.52 -10.83
N PRO A 55 -19.55 -5.25 -10.39
CA PRO A 55 -20.33 -4.12 -10.90
C PRO A 55 -19.81 -3.58 -12.25
N PHE A 56 -19.15 -4.42 -13.03
CA PHE A 56 -18.58 -4.02 -14.32
C PHE A 56 -19.64 -4.01 -15.43
N ARG A 57 -19.53 -3.03 -16.34
CA ARG A 57 -20.38 -2.99 -17.55
C ARG A 57 -20.21 -4.25 -18.39
N ALA A 58 -18.97 -4.74 -18.52
CA ALA A 58 -18.65 -5.98 -19.22
C ALA A 58 -17.35 -6.58 -18.65
N ILE A 59 -17.22 -7.90 -18.79
CA ILE A 59 -16.00 -8.64 -18.47
C ILE A 59 -15.57 -9.33 -19.75
N GLU A 60 -14.39 -8.93 -20.25
CA GLU A 60 -13.75 -9.52 -21.42
C GLU A 60 -12.70 -10.54 -20.95
N VAL A 61 -12.92 -11.80 -21.30
CA VAL A 61 -12.07 -12.89 -20.84
C VAL A 61 -11.05 -13.25 -21.90
N VAL A 62 -9.77 -13.14 -21.53
CA VAL A 62 -8.64 -13.58 -22.36
C VAL A 62 -8.28 -15.02 -21.98
N ARG A 63 -8.39 -15.94 -22.93
CA ARG A 63 -8.08 -17.36 -22.75
C ARG A 63 -6.75 -17.71 -23.37
N MET A 64 -5.84 -18.25 -22.55
CA MET A 64 -4.51 -18.68 -22.97
C MET A 64 -4.19 -20.08 -22.40
N PRO A 65 -4.97 -21.11 -22.72
CA PRO A 65 -4.96 -22.38 -21.98
C PRO A 65 -3.59 -23.07 -21.96
N PHE A 66 -2.83 -23.00 -23.03
CA PHE A 66 -1.48 -23.57 -23.09
C PHE A 66 -0.48 -22.81 -22.17
N LEU A 67 -0.47 -21.48 -22.26
CA LEU A 67 0.42 -20.65 -21.46
C LEU A 67 0.05 -20.70 -19.97
N GLU A 68 -1.22 -20.75 -19.64
CA GLU A 68 -1.71 -20.88 -18.25
C GLU A 68 -1.25 -22.19 -17.62
N ARG A 69 -1.23 -23.31 -18.36
CA ARG A 69 -0.68 -24.59 -17.88
C ARG A 69 0.82 -24.50 -17.62
N ILE A 70 1.59 -23.91 -18.54
CA ILE A 70 3.03 -23.70 -18.37
C ILE A 70 3.28 -22.80 -17.16
N TYR A 71 2.54 -21.72 -17.01
CA TYR A 71 2.69 -20.80 -15.87
C TYR A 71 2.37 -21.49 -14.54
N ALA A 72 1.26 -22.22 -14.45
CA ALA A 72 0.90 -22.99 -13.27
C ALA A 72 1.95 -24.05 -12.93
N TRP A 73 2.52 -24.71 -13.94
CA TRP A 73 3.62 -25.66 -13.76
C TRP A 73 4.89 -24.95 -13.27
N SER A 74 5.29 -23.83 -13.88
CA SER A 74 6.46 -23.05 -13.46
C SER A 74 6.36 -22.55 -12.02
N LEU A 75 5.17 -22.10 -11.61
CA LEU A 75 4.89 -21.68 -10.22
C LEU A 75 5.09 -22.85 -9.24
N ARG A 76 4.66 -24.06 -9.60
CA ARG A 76 4.81 -25.24 -8.73
C ARG A 76 6.26 -25.71 -8.59
N TRP A 77 7.07 -25.66 -9.65
CA TRP A 77 8.39 -26.28 -9.69
C TRP A 77 9.55 -25.30 -9.46
N ILE A 78 9.48 -24.10 -10.04
CA ILE A 78 10.57 -23.12 -9.99
C ILE A 78 10.45 -22.25 -8.73
N PHE A 79 9.21 -21.98 -8.29
CA PHE A 79 8.91 -20.99 -7.26
C PHE A 79 8.48 -21.56 -5.91
N ARG A 80 8.79 -22.80 -5.65
CA ARG A 80 8.41 -23.52 -4.44
C ARG A 80 8.85 -22.85 -3.13
N TYR A 81 9.79 -21.90 -3.17
CA TYR A 81 10.46 -21.39 -1.97
C TYR A 81 10.63 -19.86 -1.85
N ASN A 82 10.25 -19.03 -2.81
CA ASN A 82 10.48 -17.57 -2.68
C ASN A 82 9.55 -16.71 -3.55
N TYR A 83 8.43 -16.28 -3.01
CA TYR A 83 7.44 -15.44 -3.72
C TYR A 83 7.78 -13.93 -3.77
N THR A 84 8.92 -13.48 -3.25
CA THR A 84 9.16 -12.05 -2.97
C THR A 84 10.23 -11.37 -3.82
N SER A 85 10.91 -12.06 -4.74
CA SER A 85 11.98 -11.43 -5.51
C SER A 85 11.48 -10.79 -6.82
N GLN A 86 12.02 -9.60 -7.16
CA GLN A 86 11.73 -8.92 -8.43
C GLN A 86 12.17 -9.73 -9.68
N ALA A 87 13.21 -10.55 -9.55
CA ALA A 87 13.63 -11.45 -10.60
C ALA A 87 12.55 -12.49 -10.93
N MET A 88 11.81 -12.93 -9.92
CA MET A 88 10.64 -13.79 -10.07
C MET A 88 9.50 -13.08 -10.78
N THR A 89 9.24 -11.82 -10.40
CA THR A 89 8.24 -10.99 -11.07
C THR A 89 8.62 -10.80 -12.55
N ALA A 90 9.90 -10.55 -12.84
CA ALA A 90 10.40 -10.40 -14.22
C ALA A 90 10.24 -11.68 -15.06
N SER A 91 10.37 -12.86 -14.46
CA SER A 91 10.13 -14.14 -15.17
C SER A 91 8.68 -14.33 -15.62
N GLY A 92 7.74 -13.62 -15.01
CA GLY A 92 6.34 -13.56 -15.44
C GLY A 92 6.11 -12.68 -16.67
N TYR A 93 7.12 -11.96 -17.17
CA TYR A 93 6.95 -11.03 -18.29
C TYR A 93 6.42 -11.69 -19.57
N PRO A 94 6.87 -12.87 -20.03
CA PRO A 94 6.30 -13.51 -21.20
C PRO A 94 4.80 -13.76 -21.10
N PHE A 95 4.31 -14.08 -19.90
CA PHE A 95 2.87 -14.29 -19.65
C PHE A 95 2.09 -12.98 -19.65
N ALA A 96 2.64 -11.92 -19.00
CA ALA A 96 2.05 -10.60 -19.02
C ALA A 96 1.96 -10.04 -20.45
N LEU A 97 3.04 -10.21 -21.23
CA LEU A 97 3.10 -9.81 -22.63
C LEU A 97 2.08 -10.57 -23.48
N ALA A 98 1.99 -11.90 -23.32
CA ALA A 98 1.03 -12.72 -24.05
C ALA A 98 -0.42 -12.36 -23.71
N PHE A 99 -0.72 -12.08 -22.44
CA PHE A 99 -2.03 -11.61 -22.02
C PHE A 99 -2.40 -10.29 -22.71
N GLU A 100 -1.53 -9.28 -22.58
CA GLU A 100 -1.80 -7.96 -23.17
C GLU A 100 -1.82 -8.00 -24.69
N TRP A 101 -0.99 -8.81 -25.32
CA TRP A 101 -1.04 -9.03 -26.78
C TRP A 101 -2.36 -9.65 -27.22
N SER A 102 -2.84 -10.67 -26.49
CA SER A 102 -4.12 -11.32 -26.79
C SER A 102 -5.30 -10.38 -26.56
N ALA A 103 -5.27 -9.61 -25.46
CA ALA A 103 -6.26 -8.57 -25.18
C ALA A 103 -6.29 -7.49 -26.30
N TRP A 104 -5.11 -7.05 -26.76
CA TRP A 104 -5.00 -6.12 -27.88
C TRP A 104 -5.63 -6.68 -29.16
N ARG A 105 -5.30 -7.93 -29.53
CA ARG A 105 -5.88 -8.57 -30.74
C ARG A 105 -7.40 -8.68 -30.67
N GLN A 106 -7.93 -8.98 -29.50
CA GLN A 106 -9.38 -9.12 -29.27
C GLN A 106 -10.10 -7.76 -29.34
N LEU A 107 -9.47 -6.68 -28.81
CA LEU A 107 -10.19 -5.44 -28.52
C LEU A 107 -9.79 -4.25 -29.40
N ARG A 108 -8.71 -4.33 -30.19
CA ARG A 108 -8.20 -3.21 -31.00
C ARG A 108 -9.28 -2.58 -31.90
N HIS A 109 -10.14 -3.37 -32.54
CA HIS A 109 -11.17 -2.85 -33.42
C HIS A 109 -12.19 -1.99 -32.65
N ARG A 110 -12.58 -2.42 -31.46
CA ARG A 110 -13.48 -1.66 -30.57
C ARG A 110 -12.83 -0.39 -30.02
N ILE A 111 -11.52 -0.44 -29.74
CA ILE A 111 -10.74 0.72 -29.31
C ILE A 111 -10.73 1.77 -30.44
N PHE A 112 -10.41 1.36 -31.67
CA PHE A 112 -10.38 2.27 -32.81
C PHE A 112 -11.77 2.72 -33.28
N ALA A 113 -12.82 1.95 -32.99
CA ALA A 113 -14.22 2.34 -33.21
C ALA A 113 -14.74 3.36 -32.17
N GLY A 114 -13.91 3.78 -31.18
CA GLY A 114 -14.27 4.80 -30.22
C GLY A 114 -15.21 4.29 -29.10
N GLU A 115 -15.21 2.98 -28.81
CA GLU A 115 -16.04 2.41 -27.74
C GLU A 115 -15.53 2.82 -26.35
N PHE A 116 -14.26 3.14 -26.21
CA PHE A 116 -13.61 3.50 -24.94
C PHE A 116 -13.03 4.92 -24.99
N ASP A 117 -12.97 5.57 -23.84
CA ASP A 117 -12.35 6.90 -23.66
C ASP A 117 -10.90 6.79 -23.20
N VAL A 118 -10.54 5.72 -22.49
CA VAL A 118 -9.22 5.51 -21.91
C VAL A 118 -8.94 4.02 -21.68
N VAL A 119 -7.66 3.62 -21.78
CA VAL A 119 -7.17 2.33 -21.29
C VAL A 119 -6.46 2.56 -19.96
N LEU A 120 -6.88 1.86 -18.91
CA LEU A 120 -6.25 1.86 -17.59
C LEU A 120 -5.67 0.48 -17.29
N ARG A 121 -4.36 0.39 -17.08
CA ARG A 121 -3.69 -0.82 -16.62
C ARG A 121 -3.47 -0.77 -15.12
N LEU A 122 -4.25 -1.53 -14.35
CA LEU A 122 -4.09 -1.63 -12.89
C LEU A 122 -3.03 -2.64 -12.47
N VAL A 123 -2.98 -3.78 -13.13
CA VAL A 123 -2.03 -4.86 -12.81
C VAL A 123 -1.30 -5.35 -14.06
N PRO A 124 -0.10 -5.87 -13.87
CA PRO A 124 0.67 -6.00 -12.60
C PRO A 124 1.07 -4.65 -12.01
N MET A 125 0.92 -4.52 -10.68
CA MET A 125 1.27 -3.30 -9.93
C MET A 125 2.79 -3.17 -9.76
N THR A 126 3.55 -3.31 -10.83
CA THR A 126 5.01 -3.26 -10.80
C THR A 126 5.57 -2.59 -12.03
N ALA A 127 6.69 -1.89 -11.84
CA ALA A 127 7.46 -1.29 -12.92
C ALA A 127 8.23 -2.32 -13.77
N VAL A 128 8.43 -3.53 -13.23
CA VAL A 128 9.27 -4.58 -13.85
C VAL A 128 8.59 -5.24 -15.06
N LEU A 129 7.28 -5.12 -15.19
CA LEU A 129 6.49 -5.73 -16.27
C LEU A 129 5.96 -4.65 -17.23
N PRO A 130 6.72 -4.31 -18.29
CA PRO A 130 6.31 -3.32 -19.29
C PRO A 130 5.02 -3.71 -20.03
N SER A 131 4.31 -2.73 -20.55
CA SER A 131 3.07 -2.89 -21.30
C SER A 131 3.23 -2.55 -22.78
N PRO A 132 2.89 -3.44 -23.71
CA PRO A 132 2.86 -3.12 -25.14
C PRO A 132 1.71 -2.17 -25.50
N PHE A 133 0.64 -2.04 -24.70
CA PHE A 133 -0.48 -1.14 -24.96
C PHE A 133 -0.04 0.32 -25.13
N ALA A 134 0.91 0.79 -24.30
CA ALA A 134 1.44 2.14 -24.45
C ALA A 134 2.07 2.39 -25.84
N PHE A 135 2.76 1.37 -26.39
CA PHE A 135 3.32 1.45 -27.72
C PHE A 135 2.26 1.40 -28.83
N PHE A 136 1.29 0.53 -28.69
CA PHE A 136 0.20 0.39 -29.69
C PHE A 136 -0.68 1.63 -29.75
N LEU A 137 -0.88 2.30 -28.62
CA LEU A 137 -1.71 3.50 -28.49
C LEU A 137 -0.93 4.82 -28.64
N ARG A 138 0.39 4.79 -28.93
CA ARG A 138 1.22 6.01 -29.01
C ARG A 138 0.69 7.10 -29.96
N ASN A 139 0.02 6.68 -31.02
CA ASN A 139 -0.63 7.55 -32.01
C ASN A 139 -2.12 7.15 -32.15
N GLY A 140 -2.68 6.50 -31.14
CA GLY A 140 -4.05 6.01 -31.13
C GLY A 140 -5.07 7.08 -30.71
N PRO A 141 -6.37 6.75 -30.81
CA PRO A 141 -7.45 7.68 -30.52
C PRO A 141 -7.66 7.95 -29.03
N ILE A 142 -7.16 7.08 -28.14
CA ILE A 142 -7.41 7.15 -26.71
C ILE A 142 -6.11 7.04 -25.91
N PRO A 143 -6.00 7.70 -24.73
CA PRO A 143 -4.83 7.64 -23.88
C PRO A 143 -4.70 6.30 -23.16
N PHE A 144 -3.44 5.93 -22.85
CA PHE A 144 -3.08 4.83 -21.98
C PHE A 144 -2.59 5.34 -20.63
N VAL A 145 -3.16 4.87 -19.54
CA VAL A 145 -2.80 5.20 -18.16
C VAL A 145 -2.33 3.94 -17.46
N ILE A 146 -1.24 4.04 -16.69
CA ILE A 146 -0.66 2.91 -15.96
C ILE A 146 -0.55 3.22 -14.47
N GLY A 147 -0.93 2.26 -13.63
CA GLY A 147 -0.78 2.29 -12.19
C GLY A 147 -2.09 2.08 -11.43
N PRO A 148 -1.99 2.01 -10.09
CA PRO A 148 -0.80 2.32 -9.29
C PRO A 148 0.33 1.29 -9.48
N ILE A 149 1.56 1.78 -9.65
CA ILE A 149 2.75 0.93 -9.78
C ILE A 149 3.66 1.08 -8.57
N ASN A 150 4.25 -0.03 -8.14
CA ASN A 150 5.32 -0.07 -7.17
C ASN A 150 6.65 -0.40 -7.85
N GLY A 151 7.69 0.36 -7.52
CA GLY A 151 9.07 0.04 -7.82
C GLY A 151 9.60 -1.02 -6.85
N GLY A 152 10.92 -1.21 -6.80
CA GLY A 152 11.53 -2.05 -5.77
C GLY A 152 11.84 -1.25 -4.52
N LEU A 153 11.57 -1.80 -3.34
CA LEU A 153 12.11 -1.25 -2.10
C LEU A 153 13.60 -1.58 -2.02
N PRO A 154 14.48 -0.59 -1.77
CA PRO A 154 15.88 -0.83 -1.55
C PRO A 154 16.11 -1.67 -0.29
N TYR A 155 17.26 -2.32 -0.24
CA TYR A 155 17.74 -2.96 0.98
C TYR A 155 18.04 -1.89 2.03
N VAL A 156 17.68 -2.15 3.29
CA VAL A 156 17.99 -1.27 4.42
C VAL A 156 19.26 -1.78 5.13
N PRO A 157 20.40 -1.11 4.96
CA PRO A 157 21.63 -1.51 5.64
C PRO A 157 21.48 -1.43 7.16
N GLY A 158 22.18 -2.34 7.88
CA GLY A 158 22.19 -2.31 9.36
C GLY A 158 21.04 -3.03 10.04
N PHE A 159 20.11 -3.62 9.28
CA PHE A 159 19.01 -4.43 9.82
C PHE A 159 19.21 -5.91 9.45
N SER A 160 19.31 -6.76 10.48
CA SER A 160 19.52 -8.21 10.32
C SER A 160 18.33 -8.88 9.61
N GLN A 161 17.15 -8.35 9.82
CA GLN A 161 15.90 -8.79 9.21
C GLN A 161 15.89 -8.64 7.68
N ALA A 162 16.69 -7.73 7.15
CA ALA A 162 16.83 -7.51 5.72
C ALA A 162 17.88 -8.44 5.06
N LYS A 163 18.74 -9.12 5.84
CA LYS A 163 19.90 -9.90 5.33
C LYS A 163 19.57 -11.19 4.60
N ASN A 164 18.37 -11.76 4.80
CA ASN A 164 17.99 -13.07 4.23
C ASN A 164 17.65 -13.04 2.73
N GLU A 165 17.74 -11.90 2.06
CA GLU A 165 17.58 -11.85 0.63
C GLU A 165 18.94 -11.87 -0.08
N LYS A 166 19.03 -12.72 -1.09
CA LYS A 166 20.25 -12.87 -1.91
C LYS A 166 20.61 -11.52 -2.54
N GLN A 167 21.51 -10.78 -1.91
CA GLN A 167 21.92 -9.42 -2.29
C GLN A 167 22.41 -9.30 -3.75
N TRP A 168 22.98 -10.37 -4.32
CA TRP A 168 23.44 -10.38 -5.71
C TRP A 168 22.31 -10.22 -6.73
N ILE A 169 21.04 -10.56 -6.34
CA ILE A 169 19.86 -10.36 -7.19
C ILE A 169 19.49 -8.89 -7.27
N SER A 170 19.87 -8.07 -6.28
CA SER A 170 19.59 -6.64 -6.31
C SER A 170 20.29 -5.90 -7.47
N GLY A 171 21.46 -6.38 -7.91
CA GLY A 171 22.17 -5.88 -9.09
C GLY A 171 21.41 -6.11 -10.41
N LEU A 172 20.60 -7.18 -10.48
CA LEU A 172 19.76 -7.51 -11.63
C LEU A 172 18.45 -6.69 -11.68
N ARG A 173 18.19 -5.91 -10.63
CA ARG A 173 16.95 -5.12 -10.47
C ARG A 173 16.67 -4.17 -11.64
N ASN A 174 17.72 -3.65 -12.28
CA ASN A 174 17.59 -2.70 -13.38
C ASN A 174 17.53 -3.36 -14.76
N LEU A 175 17.71 -4.69 -14.85
CA LEU A 175 17.68 -5.40 -16.14
C LEU A 175 16.31 -5.37 -16.82
N TYR A 176 15.22 -5.16 -16.08
CA TYR A 176 13.90 -4.98 -16.69
C TYR A 176 13.84 -3.79 -17.66
N ARG A 177 14.73 -2.81 -17.51
CA ARG A 177 14.81 -1.65 -18.41
C ARG A 177 15.22 -2.03 -19.85
N PHE A 178 15.79 -3.22 -20.04
CA PHE A 178 16.15 -3.78 -21.32
C PHE A 178 15.06 -4.69 -21.91
N LEU A 179 13.99 -4.99 -21.16
CA LEU A 179 12.87 -5.74 -21.69
C LEU A 179 12.18 -5.00 -22.83
N PRO A 180 11.62 -5.74 -23.82
CA PRO A 180 10.79 -5.14 -24.85
C PRO A 180 9.73 -4.24 -24.25
N PHE A 181 9.46 -3.11 -24.88
CA PHE A 181 8.49 -2.10 -24.44
C PHE A 181 8.81 -1.35 -23.15
N ALA A 182 9.89 -1.64 -22.39
CA ALA A 182 10.17 -0.98 -21.12
C ALA A 182 10.21 0.56 -21.23
N ARG A 183 11.00 1.08 -22.14
CA ARG A 183 11.06 2.53 -22.39
C ARG A 183 9.76 3.07 -22.97
N SER A 184 9.16 2.31 -23.88
CA SER A 184 7.93 2.68 -24.59
C SER A 184 6.75 2.84 -23.63
N THR A 185 6.62 1.96 -22.64
CA THR A 185 5.54 1.98 -21.65
C THR A 185 5.44 3.34 -20.97
N TYR A 186 6.52 3.81 -20.39
CA TYR A 186 6.50 5.07 -19.62
C TYR A 186 6.58 6.31 -20.51
N ARG A 187 7.28 6.21 -21.64
CA ARG A 187 7.35 7.33 -22.59
C ARG A 187 6.00 7.67 -23.20
N HIS A 188 5.21 6.67 -23.56
CA HIS A 188 3.95 6.85 -24.28
C HIS A 188 2.70 6.76 -23.39
N ALA A 189 2.83 6.39 -22.12
CA ALA A 189 1.72 6.54 -21.18
C ALA A 189 1.33 8.02 -21.09
N ALA A 190 0.03 8.29 -21.10
CA ALA A 190 -0.52 9.63 -20.89
C ALA A 190 -0.44 10.04 -19.41
N ALA A 191 -0.55 9.08 -18.50
CA ALA A 191 -0.35 9.27 -17.06
C ALA A 191 0.30 8.03 -16.44
N ILE A 192 1.12 8.27 -15.41
CA ILE A 192 1.76 7.25 -14.59
C ILE A 192 1.33 7.50 -13.15
N ILE A 193 0.75 6.50 -12.50
CA ILE A 193 0.34 6.59 -11.10
C ILE A 193 1.34 5.77 -10.27
N ALA A 194 2.10 6.41 -9.41
CA ALA A 194 3.00 5.77 -8.46
C ALA A 194 2.28 5.50 -7.15
N ALA A 195 2.53 4.33 -6.55
CA ALA A 195 1.89 3.89 -5.33
C ALA A 195 2.71 4.15 -4.06
N SER A 196 3.98 4.56 -4.20
CA SER A 196 4.87 4.93 -3.09
C SER A 196 5.74 6.13 -3.45
N SER A 197 6.20 6.86 -2.43
CA SER A 197 7.13 7.99 -2.60
C SER A 197 8.43 7.57 -3.28
N GLN A 198 8.92 6.38 -2.98
CA GLN A 198 10.12 5.80 -3.60
C GLN A 198 9.91 5.56 -5.10
N THR A 199 8.76 4.96 -5.47
CA THR A 199 8.41 4.79 -6.88
C THR A 199 8.23 6.15 -7.56
N TYR A 200 7.61 7.11 -6.87
CA TYR A 200 7.46 8.47 -7.38
C TYR A 200 8.84 9.10 -7.69
N ALA A 201 9.82 8.96 -6.79
CA ALA A 201 11.19 9.43 -6.99
C ALA A 201 11.90 8.68 -8.13
N GLU A 202 11.70 7.36 -8.27
CA GLU A 202 12.27 6.56 -9.37
C GLU A 202 11.78 7.03 -10.75
N PHE A 203 10.52 7.50 -10.82
CA PHE A 203 9.90 8.01 -12.06
C PHE A 203 9.95 9.54 -12.20
N ALA A 204 10.79 10.24 -11.44
CA ALA A 204 10.89 11.71 -11.47
C ALA A 204 11.17 12.31 -12.85
N ALA A 205 11.79 11.55 -13.77
CA ALA A 205 11.97 11.95 -15.17
C ALA A 205 10.64 12.18 -15.93
N TYR A 206 9.53 11.67 -15.41
CA TYR A 206 8.18 11.79 -15.99
C TYR A 206 7.25 12.67 -15.13
N ARG A 207 7.79 13.60 -14.33
CA ARG A 207 7.04 14.43 -13.36
C ARG A 207 5.82 15.14 -13.95
N ASP A 208 5.87 15.49 -15.24
CA ASP A 208 4.79 16.21 -15.92
C ASP A 208 3.50 15.37 -16.05
N LYS A 209 3.61 14.03 -15.95
CA LYS A 209 2.51 13.08 -16.05
C LYS A 209 2.53 12.03 -14.94
N LEU A 210 3.26 12.29 -13.86
CA LEU A 210 3.38 11.44 -12.70
C LEU A 210 2.47 11.93 -11.60
N PHE A 211 1.72 10.98 -11.00
CA PHE A 211 0.77 11.22 -9.92
C PHE A 211 0.99 10.21 -8.81
N PHE A 212 0.60 10.58 -7.59
CA PHE A 212 0.63 9.67 -6.45
C PHE A 212 -0.77 9.22 -6.08
N VAL A 213 -0.98 7.89 -6.01
CA VAL A 213 -2.18 7.26 -5.43
C VAL A 213 -1.72 5.98 -4.73
N PRO A 214 -1.91 5.84 -3.41
CA PRO A 214 -1.44 4.67 -2.68
C PRO A 214 -2.06 3.36 -3.19
N GLU A 215 -1.34 2.25 -3.03
CA GLU A 215 -1.79 0.94 -3.56
C GLU A 215 -3.04 0.43 -2.86
N PRO A 216 -3.08 0.27 -1.51
CA PRO A 216 -4.26 -0.25 -0.85
C PRO A 216 -5.36 0.80 -0.69
N GLY A 217 -6.50 0.33 -0.29
CA GLY A 217 -7.63 1.09 0.20
C GLY A 217 -8.39 0.23 1.20
N ILE A 218 -9.33 0.82 1.90
CA ILE A 218 -10.20 0.14 2.85
C ILE A 218 -11.67 0.29 2.47
N ALA A 219 -12.48 -0.67 2.89
CA ALA A 219 -13.92 -0.55 2.74
C ALA A 219 -14.45 0.61 3.61
N PRO A 220 -15.33 1.49 3.09
CA PRO A 220 -15.91 2.58 3.88
C PRO A 220 -16.59 2.11 5.17
N SER A 221 -17.14 0.89 5.18
CA SER A 221 -17.75 0.26 6.35
C SER A 221 -16.79 0.03 7.52
N LEU A 222 -15.47 -0.05 7.28
CA LEU A 222 -14.49 -0.16 8.36
C LEU A 222 -14.36 1.13 9.18
N CYS A 223 -14.67 2.27 8.57
CA CYS A 223 -14.64 3.58 9.23
C CYS A 223 -15.92 3.90 10.02
N SER A 224 -16.90 2.97 10.05
CA SER A 224 -18.22 3.13 10.66
C SER A 224 -18.35 2.31 11.95
N GLY A 225 -17.44 2.41 12.86
CA GLY A 225 -17.51 1.66 14.11
C GLY A 225 -17.02 2.50 15.28
N ASP A 226 -17.54 2.21 16.47
CA ASP A 226 -17.01 2.80 17.70
C ASP A 226 -15.62 2.21 17.97
N SER A 227 -14.66 3.06 18.18
CA SER A 227 -13.36 2.68 18.71
C SER A 227 -13.45 2.64 20.24
N ARG A 228 -12.64 1.80 20.84
CA ARG A 228 -12.48 1.81 22.30
C ARG A 228 -11.93 3.17 22.73
N SER A 229 -12.58 3.82 23.70
CA SER A 229 -11.98 4.93 24.40
C SER A 229 -11.00 4.39 25.45
N PRO A 230 -9.75 4.87 25.50
CA PRO A 230 -8.80 4.41 26.50
C PRO A 230 -9.26 4.84 27.90
N GLU A 231 -9.50 3.85 28.79
CA GLU A 231 -9.85 4.13 30.17
C GLU A 231 -8.62 4.67 30.94
N PRO A 232 -8.80 5.63 31.83
CA PRO A 232 -7.73 6.09 32.71
C PRO A 232 -7.17 4.94 33.54
N GLY A 233 -5.85 4.74 33.52
CA GLY A 233 -5.18 3.67 34.25
C GLY A 233 -5.25 2.27 33.64
N ALA A 234 -5.95 2.08 32.52
CA ALA A 234 -5.91 0.81 31.78
C ALA A 234 -4.53 0.59 31.15
N LYS A 235 -4.14 -0.70 31.04
CA LYS A 235 -2.90 -1.07 30.34
C LYS A 235 -2.99 -0.70 28.87
N LEU A 236 -1.85 -0.34 28.28
CA LEU A 236 -1.75 -0.06 26.84
C LEU A 236 -1.89 -1.36 26.04
N GLU A 237 -2.90 -1.46 25.19
CA GLU A 237 -3.13 -2.62 24.33
C GLU A 237 -2.36 -2.46 23.00
N LEU A 238 -1.24 -3.18 22.91
CA LEU A 238 -0.39 -3.21 21.70
C LEU A 238 -0.83 -4.36 20.79
N ILE A 239 -0.75 -4.14 19.49
CA ILE A 239 -1.03 -5.16 18.49
C ILE A 239 0.01 -5.16 17.38
N PHE A 240 0.42 -6.34 16.95
CA PHE A 240 1.14 -6.58 15.70
C PHE A 240 0.28 -7.47 14.80
N VAL A 241 0.18 -7.13 13.52
CA VAL A 241 -0.58 -7.93 12.55
C VAL A 241 0.27 -8.16 11.31
N GLY A 242 0.56 -9.41 11.00
CA GLY A 242 1.32 -9.77 9.79
C GLY A 242 2.00 -11.13 9.88
N GLY A 243 2.45 -11.65 8.74
CA GLY A 243 3.24 -12.87 8.72
C GLY A 243 4.52 -12.74 9.56
N LEU A 244 4.85 -13.78 10.32
CA LEU A 244 6.05 -13.83 11.13
C LEU A 244 7.25 -14.21 10.28
N ILE A 245 7.69 -13.25 9.45
CA ILE A 245 8.84 -13.36 8.55
C ILE A 245 9.86 -12.26 8.89
N PRO A 246 11.15 -12.47 8.57
CA PRO A 246 12.22 -11.54 9.00
C PRO A 246 11.93 -10.08 8.67
N CYS A 247 11.54 -9.75 7.46
CA CYS A 247 11.35 -8.36 7.02
C CYS A 247 10.20 -7.62 7.73
N LYS A 248 9.30 -8.32 8.41
CA LYS A 248 8.26 -7.69 9.25
C LYS A 248 8.77 -7.27 10.63
N ALA A 249 9.97 -7.75 11.00
CA ALA A 249 10.75 -7.31 12.16
C ALA A 249 9.99 -7.31 13.50
N CYS A 250 9.10 -8.29 13.73
CA CYS A 250 8.33 -8.41 14.97
C CYS A 250 9.22 -8.46 16.22
N ASP A 251 10.45 -8.96 16.10
CA ASP A 251 11.44 -8.97 17.17
C ASP A 251 11.84 -7.56 17.63
N LEU A 252 11.91 -6.58 16.73
CA LEU A 252 12.19 -5.19 17.11
C LEU A 252 11.01 -4.58 17.89
N ALA A 253 9.77 -4.92 17.51
CA ALA A 253 8.58 -4.51 18.27
C ALA A 253 8.59 -5.09 19.71
N LEU A 254 8.89 -6.39 19.84
CA LEU A 254 8.99 -7.04 21.15
C LEU A 254 10.07 -6.41 22.04
N ARG A 255 11.26 -6.13 21.48
CA ARG A 255 12.35 -5.46 22.21
C ARG A 255 11.97 -4.06 22.68
N ALA A 256 11.33 -3.29 21.81
CA ALA A 256 10.88 -1.93 22.12
C ALA A 256 9.77 -1.89 23.18
N ALA A 257 8.85 -2.85 23.15
CA ALA A 257 7.75 -2.94 24.11
C ALA A 257 8.17 -3.58 25.44
N ALA A 258 9.30 -4.29 25.52
CA ALA A 258 9.67 -5.11 26.66
C ALA A 258 9.69 -4.36 28.03
N PRO A 259 10.16 -3.11 28.16
CA PRO A 259 10.10 -2.39 29.43
C PRO A 259 8.67 -2.18 29.93
N LEU A 260 7.74 -1.80 29.05
CA LEU A 260 6.33 -1.60 29.40
C LEU A 260 5.64 -2.94 29.78
N LEU A 261 5.95 -4.00 29.06
CA LEU A 261 5.39 -5.33 29.28
C LEU A 261 5.87 -5.93 30.61
N ARG A 262 7.16 -5.77 30.97
CA ARG A 262 7.70 -6.21 32.26
C ARG A 262 7.12 -5.48 33.46
N ASN A 263 6.83 -4.19 33.29
CA ASN A 263 6.27 -3.33 34.32
C ASN A 263 4.72 -3.44 34.39
N ASP A 264 4.12 -4.37 33.65
CA ASP A 264 2.66 -4.61 33.60
C ASP A 264 1.85 -3.38 33.14
N LEU A 265 2.50 -2.46 32.39
CA LEU A 265 1.89 -1.23 31.82
C LEU A 265 1.25 -1.46 30.45
N ALA A 266 1.59 -2.56 29.77
CA ALA A 266 1.05 -2.92 28.48
C ALA A 266 0.78 -4.41 28.33
N ARG A 267 -0.01 -4.76 27.30
CA ARG A 267 -0.17 -6.10 26.75
C ARG A 267 0.12 -6.09 25.27
N PHE A 268 0.58 -7.20 24.71
CA PHE A 268 0.93 -7.27 23.31
C PHE A 268 0.33 -8.51 22.64
N SER A 269 -0.59 -8.28 21.71
CA SER A 269 -1.20 -9.32 20.88
C SER A 269 -0.49 -9.40 19.52
N ILE A 270 -0.03 -10.60 19.14
CA ILE A 270 0.66 -10.87 17.88
C ILE A 270 -0.25 -11.75 17.03
N LEU A 271 -0.80 -11.17 15.95
CA LEU A 271 -1.70 -11.84 15.00
C LEU A 271 -0.92 -12.18 13.74
N GLY A 272 -0.81 -13.44 13.47
CA GLY A 272 -0.09 -14.00 12.32
C GLY A 272 0.75 -15.20 12.72
N ASP A 273 1.32 -15.84 11.72
CA ASP A 273 2.18 -17.00 11.87
C ASP A 273 3.30 -16.97 10.82
N GLY A 274 4.32 -17.80 10.98
CA GLY A 274 5.42 -17.87 10.04
C GLY A 274 6.69 -18.48 10.62
N PRO A 275 7.76 -18.58 9.81
CA PRO A 275 8.99 -19.27 10.18
C PRO A 275 9.74 -18.65 11.37
N GLU A 276 9.45 -17.42 11.74
CA GLU A 276 10.08 -16.75 12.87
C GLU A 276 9.39 -17.04 14.22
N ARG A 277 8.26 -17.76 14.23
CA ARG A 277 7.45 -17.95 15.44
C ARG A 277 8.24 -18.51 16.62
N ASP A 278 8.93 -19.62 16.44
CA ASP A 278 9.69 -20.28 17.50
C ASP A 278 10.78 -19.36 18.07
N ARG A 279 11.47 -18.63 17.17
CA ARG A 279 12.49 -17.65 17.55
C ARG A 279 11.91 -16.50 18.36
N LEU A 280 10.73 -16.02 17.98
CA LEU A 280 10.04 -14.93 18.69
C LEU A 280 9.51 -15.39 20.07
N GLU A 281 9.00 -16.62 20.20
CA GLU A 281 8.60 -17.19 21.48
C GLU A 281 9.80 -17.37 22.44
N GLN A 282 10.96 -17.78 21.91
CA GLN A 282 12.21 -17.81 22.69
C GLN A 282 12.67 -16.42 23.11
N LEU A 283 12.55 -15.42 22.23
CA LEU A 283 12.86 -14.02 22.54
C LEU A 283 11.95 -13.51 23.67
N VAL A 284 10.65 -13.79 23.62
CA VAL A 284 9.69 -13.39 24.67
C VAL A 284 10.12 -13.95 26.03
N LYS A 285 10.52 -15.23 26.11
CA LYS A 285 11.06 -15.85 27.31
C LYS A 285 12.35 -15.17 27.78
N SER A 286 13.29 -14.93 26.89
CA SER A 286 14.56 -14.28 27.24
C SER A 286 14.40 -12.85 27.74
N LEU A 287 13.33 -12.16 27.31
CA LEU A 287 12.98 -10.82 27.75
C LEU A 287 12.16 -10.81 29.07
N GLY A 288 11.65 -11.98 29.53
CA GLY A 288 10.83 -12.09 30.74
C GLY A 288 9.46 -11.43 30.61
N ILE A 289 8.82 -11.54 29.44
CA ILE A 289 7.55 -10.87 29.10
C ILE A 289 6.42 -11.85 28.72
N GLU A 290 6.54 -13.15 29.02
CA GLU A 290 5.62 -14.20 28.60
C GLU A 290 4.18 -13.95 29.04
N LYS A 291 3.99 -13.36 30.24
CA LYS A 291 2.66 -13.11 30.81
C LYS A 291 1.92 -11.96 30.10
N ALA A 292 2.65 -11.11 29.39
CA ALA A 292 2.11 -9.92 28.74
C ALA A 292 2.01 -10.04 27.20
N VAL A 293 2.51 -11.14 26.61
CA VAL A 293 2.51 -11.37 25.15
C VAL A 293 1.64 -12.56 24.79
N SER A 294 0.80 -12.39 23.77
CA SER A 294 -0.07 -13.45 23.24
C SER A 294 0.17 -13.67 21.76
N PHE A 295 0.57 -14.88 21.37
CA PHE A 295 0.66 -15.30 19.97
C PHE A 295 -0.68 -15.92 19.54
N CYS A 296 -1.45 -15.19 18.72
CA CYS A 296 -2.80 -15.61 18.32
C CYS A 296 -2.83 -16.51 17.08
N GLY A 297 -1.68 -16.67 16.36
CA GLY A 297 -1.64 -17.41 15.11
C GLY A 297 -2.41 -16.70 13.97
N TRP A 298 -2.74 -17.45 12.90
CA TRP A 298 -3.59 -16.97 11.84
C TRP A 298 -5.04 -16.88 12.30
N VAL A 299 -5.64 -15.72 12.14
CA VAL A 299 -7.06 -15.46 12.46
C VAL A 299 -7.77 -14.94 11.20
N SER A 300 -9.11 -14.96 11.22
CA SER A 300 -9.90 -14.40 10.11
C SER A 300 -9.71 -12.88 10.00
N HIS A 301 -9.92 -12.32 8.81
CA HIS A 301 -9.85 -10.86 8.61
C HIS A 301 -10.84 -10.10 9.51
N ALA A 302 -12.04 -10.66 9.74
CA ALA A 302 -13.01 -10.09 10.67
C ALA A 302 -12.48 -10.03 12.10
N GLU A 303 -11.76 -11.07 12.55
CA GLU A 303 -11.13 -11.07 13.86
C GLU A 303 -9.95 -10.08 13.92
N VAL A 304 -9.17 -9.94 12.85
CA VAL A 304 -8.14 -8.88 12.77
C VAL A 304 -8.75 -7.50 13.01
N ILE A 305 -9.85 -7.19 12.35
CA ILE A 305 -10.55 -5.91 12.51
C ILE A 305 -11.07 -5.71 13.93
N ASN A 306 -11.66 -6.75 14.54
CA ASN A 306 -12.14 -6.69 15.93
C ASN A 306 -10.99 -6.45 16.91
N ARG A 307 -9.84 -7.11 16.71
CA ARG A 307 -8.66 -6.93 17.55
C ARG A 307 -8.03 -5.54 17.36
N LEU A 308 -8.01 -5.02 16.14
CA LEU A 308 -7.55 -3.65 15.88
C LEU A 308 -8.45 -2.61 16.57
N ARG A 309 -9.79 -2.80 16.60
CA ARG A 309 -10.71 -1.92 17.33
C ARG A 309 -10.47 -1.90 18.83
N SER A 310 -10.03 -3.04 19.40
CA SER A 310 -9.73 -3.15 20.83
C SER A 310 -8.31 -2.73 21.18
N ALA A 311 -7.44 -2.53 20.21
CA ALA A 311 -6.06 -2.11 20.43
C ALA A 311 -5.94 -0.58 20.55
N ASP A 312 -4.97 -0.16 21.33
CA ASP A 312 -4.59 1.25 21.44
C ASP A 312 -3.55 1.62 20.40
N VAL A 313 -2.54 0.76 20.21
CA VAL A 313 -1.40 1.03 19.34
C VAL A 313 -1.08 -0.17 18.47
N MET A 314 -0.98 0.06 17.16
CA MET A 314 -0.42 -0.91 16.24
C MET A 314 1.08 -0.68 16.09
N VAL A 315 1.89 -1.67 16.48
CA VAL A 315 3.35 -1.64 16.33
C VAL A 315 3.73 -2.41 15.07
N PHE A 316 4.22 -1.69 14.04
CA PHE A 316 4.50 -2.28 12.74
C PHE A 316 5.89 -1.87 12.23
N PRO A 317 6.97 -2.50 12.73
CA PRO A 317 8.36 -2.13 12.44
C PRO A 317 8.88 -2.67 11.11
N SER A 318 8.00 -2.99 10.16
CA SER A 318 8.36 -3.64 8.90
C SER A 318 9.42 -2.84 8.14
N VAL A 319 10.57 -3.47 7.89
CA VAL A 319 11.67 -2.89 7.11
C VAL A 319 11.50 -3.09 5.60
N ARG A 320 10.40 -3.73 5.19
CA ARG A 320 10.08 -3.94 3.78
C ARG A 320 8.59 -4.21 3.59
N ASP A 321 7.85 -3.17 3.27
CA ASP A 321 6.44 -3.28 2.93
C ASP A 321 6.05 -2.25 1.87
N PHE A 322 5.34 -2.67 0.83
CA PHE A 322 4.90 -1.77 -0.24
C PHE A 322 3.56 -1.11 0.08
N GLY A 323 2.56 -1.91 0.45
CA GLY A 323 1.19 -1.44 0.61
C GLY A 323 0.78 -1.28 2.07
N ALA A 324 1.14 -2.28 2.91
CA ALA A 324 0.79 -2.31 4.33
C ALA A 324 -0.70 -2.01 4.61
N GLY A 325 -1.61 -2.70 3.92
CA GLY A 325 -3.06 -2.50 4.07
C GLY A 325 -3.54 -2.50 5.52
N VAL A 326 -2.88 -3.29 6.38
CA VAL A 326 -3.18 -3.35 7.81
C VAL A 326 -2.96 -2.02 8.55
N VAL A 327 -2.06 -1.14 8.08
CA VAL A 327 -1.89 0.22 8.64
C VAL A 327 -3.12 1.08 8.33
N PHE A 328 -3.70 0.92 7.14
CA PHE A 328 -4.97 1.56 6.78
C PHE A 328 -6.12 1.08 7.67
N GLU A 329 -6.16 -0.23 7.91
CA GLU A 329 -7.15 -0.85 8.80
C GLU A 329 -6.98 -0.37 10.25
N ALA A 330 -5.75 -0.26 10.74
CA ALA A 330 -5.46 0.28 12.07
C ALA A 330 -5.96 1.73 12.20
N LEU A 331 -5.64 2.60 11.26
CA LEU A 331 -6.13 3.98 11.23
C LEU A 331 -7.67 4.04 11.21
N ALA A 332 -8.31 3.20 10.40
CA ALA A 332 -9.78 3.17 10.28
C ALA A 332 -10.48 2.67 11.55
N THR A 333 -9.83 1.79 12.30
CA THR A 333 -10.39 1.18 13.53
C THR A 333 -9.96 1.90 14.81
N GLY A 334 -9.07 2.88 14.70
CA GLY A 334 -8.62 3.73 15.81
C GLY A 334 -7.38 3.20 16.54
N ALA A 335 -6.70 2.17 16.07
CA ALA A 335 -5.39 1.79 16.60
C ALA A 335 -4.33 2.76 16.04
N VAL A 336 -3.59 3.44 16.92
CA VAL A 336 -2.56 4.43 16.52
C VAL A 336 -1.34 3.70 15.96
N PRO A 337 -0.94 3.92 14.70
CA PRO A 337 0.20 3.22 14.11
C PRO A 337 1.54 3.80 14.57
N VAL A 338 2.45 2.94 14.99
CA VAL A 338 3.88 3.22 15.18
C VAL A 338 4.64 2.35 14.19
N VAL A 339 5.21 2.96 13.16
CA VAL A 339 5.74 2.25 11.99
C VAL A 339 7.21 2.63 11.71
N ALA A 340 7.88 1.82 10.89
CA ALA A 340 9.15 2.23 10.30
C ALA A 340 8.93 3.35 9.25
N ASP A 341 9.78 4.37 9.22
CA ASP A 341 9.75 5.44 8.19
C ASP A 341 10.33 4.91 6.87
N PHE A 342 9.62 3.96 6.27
CA PHE A 342 10.06 3.27 5.06
C PHE A 342 8.89 2.62 4.31
N GLY A 343 8.92 2.70 2.98
CA GLY A 343 7.92 2.10 2.11
C GLY A 343 6.51 2.64 2.33
N GLY A 344 5.50 1.80 2.09
CA GLY A 344 4.10 2.19 2.23
C GLY A 344 3.70 2.69 3.62
N PRO A 345 4.10 2.02 4.72
CA PRO A 345 3.84 2.53 6.07
C PRO A 345 4.36 3.94 6.30
N GLY A 346 5.60 4.21 5.90
CA GLY A 346 6.23 5.52 6.02
C GLY A 346 5.56 6.61 5.17
N ASP A 347 4.94 6.23 4.05
CA ASP A 347 4.21 7.14 3.18
C ASP A 347 2.83 7.54 3.73
N ILE A 348 2.21 6.70 4.54
CA ILE A 348 0.82 6.88 4.99
C ILE A 348 0.74 7.49 6.39
N VAL A 349 1.68 7.15 7.27
CA VAL A 349 1.70 7.65 8.65
C VAL A 349 2.46 8.98 8.71
N TYR A 350 1.87 9.99 9.34
CA TYR A 350 2.47 11.29 9.63
C TYR A 350 2.09 11.72 11.06
N ALA A 351 2.72 12.80 11.55
CA ALA A 351 2.74 13.15 12.97
C ALA A 351 1.36 13.35 13.64
N GLU A 352 0.35 13.71 12.83
CA GLU A 352 -1.01 13.95 13.32
C GLU A 352 -1.82 12.66 13.50
N VAL A 353 -1.38 11.53 12.92
CA VAL A 353 -2.15 10.27 12.93
C VAL A 353 -1.37 9.09 13.53
N GLY A 354 -0.08 9.25 13.80
CA GLY A 354 0.78 8.19 14.34
C GLY A 354 2.25 8.57 14.35
N PHE A 355 3.12 7.58 14.47
CA PHE A 355 4.55 7.81 14.55
C PHE A 355 5.34 7.02 13.51
N LYS A 356 6.38 7.66 12.97
CA LYS A 356 7.36 7.04 12.09
C LYS A 356 8.72 7.03 12.74
N VAL A 357 9.38 5.87 12.73
CA VAL A 357 10.71 5.70 13.31
C VAL A 357 11.72 5.54 12.18
N PRO A 358 12.74 6.43 12.08
CA PRO A 358 13.76 6.35 11.05
C PRO A 358 14.62 5.09 11.16
N LEU A 359 14.95 4.47 10.04
CA LEU A 359 15.77 3.26 9.94
C LEU A 359 17.29 3.61 9.87
N LYS A 360 17.88 4.07 10.98
CA LYS A 360 19.34 4.33 11.06
C LYS A 360 20.11 3.05 11.38
N ASN A 361 19.79 2.39 12.48
CA ASN A 361 20.28 1.10 12.91
C ASN A 361 19.31 0.48 13.91
N GLU A 362 19.41 -0.83 14.17
CA GLU A 362 18.47 -1.56 15.03
C GLU A 362 18.38 -0.98 16.46
N SER A 363 19.52 -0.65 17.07
CA SER A 363 19.55 -0.15 18.46
C SER A 363 18.84 1.20 18.59
N ASP A 364 19.14 2.15 17.71
CA ASP A 364 18.50 3.47 17.68
C ASP A 364 16.99 3.34 17.37
N PHE A 365 16.64 2.46 16.43
CA PHE A 365 15.26 2.20 16.07
C PHE A 365 14.45 1.66 17.25
N VAL A 366 14.97 0.64 17.97
CA VAL A 366 14.32 0.08 19.15
C VAL A 366 14.18 1.13 20.24
N ALA A 367 15.23 1.92 20.53
CA ALA A 367 15.20 2.96 21.55
C ALA A 367 14.21 4.09 21.24
N GLN A 368 14.07 4.48 19.96
CA GLN A 368 13.08 5.49 19.57
C GLN A 368 11.66 4.96 19.68
N MET A 369 11.43 3.71 19.24
CA MET A 369 10.11 3.06 19.33
C MET A 369 9.70 2.88 20.80
N GLU A 370 10.62 2.46 21.68
CA GLU A 370 10.40 2.35 23.12
C GLU A 370 9.95 3.69 23.73
N ARG A 371 10.64 4.80 23.39
CA ARG A 371 10.26 6.14 23.86
C ARG A 371 8.85 6.53 23.45
N ILE A 372 8.48 6.26 22.18
CA ILE A 372 7.15 6.54 21.66
C ILE A 372 6.09 5.72 22.39
N LEU A 373 6.32 4.42 22.56
CA LEU A 373 5.38 3.55 23.28
C LEU A 373 5.22 3.96 24.74
N THR A 374 6.30 4.37 25.39
CA THR A 374 6.28 4.88 26.76
C THR A 374 5.49 6.18 26.86
N GLU A 375 5.67 7.11 25.94
CA GLU A 375 4.89 8.34 25.89
C GLU A 375 3.40 8.05 25.73
N LEU A 376 3.01 7.15 24.81
CA LEU A 376 1.62 6.78 24.59
C LEU A 376 0.99 6.05 25.78
N ALA A 377 1.77 5.31 26.55
CA ALA A 377 1.31 4.67 27.77
C ALA A 377 0.94 5.68 28.86
N HIS A 378 1.66 6.81 28.95
CA HIS A 378 1.46 7.83 29.99
C HIS A 378 0.62 9.02 29.54
N ASN A 379 0.47 9.24 28.21
CA ASN A 379 -0.24 10.39 27.64
C ASN A 379 -1.49 9.92 26.88
N ARG A 380 -2.56 9.67 27.63
CA ARG A 380 -3.83 9.20 27.05
C ARG A 380 -4.53 10.24 26.19
N ASP A 381 -4.35 11.50 26.47
CA ASP A 381 -4.92 12.61 25.67
C ASP A 381 -4.28 12.66 24.28
N LEU A 382 -2.94 12.45 24.22
CA LEU A 382 -2.23 12.35 22.95
C LEU A 382 -2.74 11.14 22.15
N LEU A 383 -2.87 9.98 22.80
CA LEU A 383 -3.36 8.75 22.17
C LEU A 383 -4.76 8.96 21.57
N GLU A 384 -5.68 9.52 22.34
CA GLU A 384 -7.07 9.76 21.89
C GLU A 384 -7.13 10.81 20.74
N ARG A 385 -6.29 11.84 20.80
CA ARG A 385 -6.18 12.81 19.71
C ARG A 385 -5.73 12.17 18.41
N LEU A 386 -4.63 11.37 18.46
CA LEU A 386 -4.10 10.65 17.28
C LEU A 386 -5.13 9.64 16.73
N ARG A 387 -5.83 8.94 17.61
CA ARG A 387 -6.91 8.00 17.26
C ARG A 387 -7.99 8.70 16.43
N ARG A 388 -8.55 9.80 16.94
CA ARG A 388 -9.62 10.56 16.25
C ARG A 388 -9.15 11.12 14.90
N GLN A 389 -7.94 11.65 14.86
CA GLN A 389 -7.36 12.19 13.63
C GLN A 389 -7.08 11.08 12.62
N GLY A 390 -6.56 9.93 13.06
CA GLY A 390 -6.32 8.76 12.23
C GLY A 390 -7.61 8.21 11.60
N MET A 391 -8.67 8.09 12.38
CA MET A 391 -9.97 7.63 11.89
C MET A 391 -10.59 8.62 10.87
N ALA A 392 -10.47 9.92 11.12
CA ALA A 392 -10.95 10.94 10.18
C ALA A 392 -10.17 10.87 8.85
N TYR A 393 -8.85 10.79 8.92
CA TYR A 393 -7.99 10.63 7.76
C TYR A 393 -8.31 9.36 6.97
N ALA A 394 -8.47 8.22 7.64
CA ALA A 394 -8.81 6.96 7.01
C ALA A 394 -10.12 7.06 6.22
N ARG A 395 -11.15 7.64 6.83
CA ARG A 395 -12.48 7.84 6.21
C ARG A 395 -12.42 8.70 4.95
N GLU A 396 -11.64 9.77 4.98
CA GLU A 396 -11.61 10.76 3.90
C GLU A 396 -10.67 10.42 2.78
N CYS A 397 -9.55 9.77 3.10
CA CYS A 397 -8.44 9.65 2.16
C CYS A 397 -8.06 8.21 1.80
N LEU A 398 -8.37 7.22 2.66
CA LEU A 398 -7.86 5.88 2.52
C LEU A 398 -8.89 4.85 2.05
N THR A 399 -10.16 5.25 1.86
CA THR A 399 -11.20 4.36 1.36
C THR A 399 -11.02 4.06 -0.14
N TRP A 400 -11.60 2.95 -0.59
CA TRP A 400 -11.65 2.62 -2.02
C TRP A 400 -12.34 3.71 -2.84
N ASP A 401 -13.34 4.39 -2.27
CA ASP A 401 -14.05 5.49 -2.92
C ASP A 401 -13.14 6.71 -3.09
N ALA A 402 -12.37 7.09 -2.07
CA ALA A 402 -11.40 8.18 -2.15
C ALA A 402 -10.30 7.87 -3.17
N LYS A 403 -9.84 6.62 -3.22
CA LYS A 403 -8.87 6.15 -4.21
C LYS A 403 -9.44 6.20 -5.63
N ALA A 404 -10.66 5.72 -5.84
CA ALA A 404 -11.33 5.79 -7.14
C ALA A 404 -11.55 7.24 -7.57
N ALA A 405 -11.91 8.15 -6.65
CA ALA A 405 -12.03 9.58 -6.93
C ALA A 405 -10.69 10.19 -7.35
N SER A 406 -9.58 9.87 -6.67
CA SER A 406 -8.23 10.33 -7.04
C SER A 406 -7.82 9.80 -8.41
N THR A 407 -8.04 8.51 -8.67
CA THR A 407 -7.77 7.91 -9.99
C THR A 407 -8.64 8.57 -11.08
N THR A 408 -9.91 8.85 -10.79
CA THR A 408 -10.83 9.57 -11.70
C THR A 408 -10.30 10.95 -12.11
N ARG A 409 -9.71 11.69 -11.17
CA ARG A 409 -9.08 12.99 -11.47
C ARG A 409 -7.94 12.83 -12.48
N VAL A 410 -7.10 11.80 -12.31
CA VAL A 410 -6.01 11.50 -13.26
C VAL A 410 -6.56 11.09 -14.62
N LEU A 411 -7.60 10.23 -14.66
CA LEU A 411 -8.22 9.79 -15.93
C LEU A 411 -8.87 10.95 -16.68
N ASN A 412 -9.60 11.84 -16.00
CA ASN A 412 -10.21 13.02 -16.62
C ASN A 412 -9.16 13.97 -17.20
N TRP A 413 -8.03 14.14 -16.52
CA TRP A 413 -6.90 14.88 -17.08
C TRP A 413 -6.31 14.19 -18.31
N ALA A 414 -6.08 12.90 -18.25
CA ALA A 414 -5.51 12.13 -19.37
C ALA A 414 -6.37 12.20 -20.64
N VAL A 415 -7.69 12.24 -20.50
CA VAL A 415 -8.65 12.44 -21.61
C VAL A 415 -8.92 13.93 -21.92
N ARG A 416 -8.17 14.85 -21.32
CA ARG A 416 -8.29 16.30 -21.51
C ARG A 416 -9.67 16.89 -21.15
N ARG A 417 -10.38 16.29 -20.18
CA ARG A 417 -11.65 16.81 -19.66
C ARG A 417 -11.49 17.71 -18.43
N SER A 418 -10.29 17.79 -17.87
CA SER A 418 -9.97 18.61 -16.70
C SER A 418 -8.52 19.09 -16.73
N PRO A 419 -8.16 20.16 -15.98
CA PRO A 419 -6.77 20.51 -15.73
C PRO A 419 -6.03 19.40 -14.98
N LYS A 420 -4.69 19.48 -14.97
CA LYS A 420 -3.85 18.53 -14.24
C LYS A 420 -4.21 18.54 -12.75
N PRO A 421 -4.57 17.39 -12.15
CA PRO A 421 -4.86 17.34 -10.74
C PRO A 421 -3.59 17.53 -9.92
N ASP A 422 -3.70 18.26 -8.84
CA ASP A 422 -2.70 18.27 -7.79
C ASP A 422 -2.89 17.02 -6.93
N LEU A 423 -2.00 16.06 -7.08
CA LEU A 423 -1.91 14.82 -6.30
C LEU A 423 -0.45 14.71 -5.83
N PRO A 424 -0.07 15.51 -4.83
CA PRO A 424 1.28 15.56 -4.31
C PRO A 424 1.63 14.25 -3.60
N PRO A 425 2.94 13.97 -3.40
CA PRO A 425 3.39 12.90 -2.53
C PRO A 425 2.79 13.01 -1.12
N PRO A 426 2.68 11.90 -0.37
CA PRO A 426 1.91 11.79 0.88
C PRO A 426 2.17 12.87 1.94
N GLN A 427 3.42 13.30 2.07
CA GLN A 427 3.80 14.33 3.06
C GLN A 427 3.13 15.69 2.82
N ALA A 428 2.79 16.01 1.58
CA ALA A 428 2.09 17.25 1.25
C ALA A 428 0.57 17.12 1.33
N LEU A 429 0.02 15.91 1.12
CA LEU A 429 -1.41 15.61 1.31
C LEU A 429 -1.83 15.80 2.77
N ALA A 430 -1.02 15.33 3.70
CA ALA A 430 -1.26 15.45 5.13
C ALA A 430 -1.38 16.91 5.57
N ALA A 431 -0.45 17.75 5.15
CA ALA A 431 -0.45 19.17 5.47
C ALA A 431 -1.69 19.90 4.89
N GLY A 432 -2.18 19.48 3.71
CA GLY A 432 -3.36 20.07 3.07
C GLY A 432 -4.68 19.70 3.75
N ILE A 433 -4.81 18.50 4.29
CA ILE A 433 -6.02 18.01 4.97
C ILE A 433 -6.16 18.69 6.33
N VAL A 434 -5.05 18.85 7.06
CA VAL A 434 -5.03 19.55 8.35
C VAL A 434 -5.35 21.05 8.17
N ALA A 435 -4.87 21.65 7.07
CA ALA A 435 -5.11 23.07 6.78
C ALA A 435 -6.54 23.35 6.27
N SER A 436 -7.25 22.37 5.72
CA SER A 436 -8.58 22.58 5.16
C SER A 436 -9.73 22.38 6.16
N ARG A 437 -9.44 22.10 7.42
CA ARG A 437 -10.46 21.93 8.47
C ARG A 437 -10.23 22.87 9.65
N GLU A 438 -11.33 23.35 10.20
CA GLU A 438 -11.50 24.12 11.46
C GLU A 438 -10.80 23.53 12.70
N ILE A 439 -9.98 22.49 12.53
CA ILE A 439 -9.05 21.99 13.56
C ILE A 439 -7.98 23.04 13.86
N ALA A 440 -7.68 23.92 12.90
CA ALA A 440 -6.78 25.06 13.12
C ALA A 440 -7.27 26.01 14.25
N ASP A 441 -8.58 26.15 14.43
CA ASP A 441 -9.14 27.04 15.45
C ASP A 441 -9.06 26.44 16.87
N THR A 442 -8.95 25.13 16.99
CA THR A 442 -8.75 24.46 18.30
C THR A 442 -7.30 24.56 18.77
N TYR A 443 -6.36 24.79 17.86
CA TYR A 443 -4.93 24.95 18.18
C TYR A 443 -4.49 26.40 18.43
N ALA A 444 -5.31 27.38 18.11
CA ALA A 444 -5.03 28.80 18.40
C ALA A 444 -4.98 29.12 19.92
N GLY A 445 -5.38 28.18 20.78
CA GLY A 445 -5.48 28.35 22.22
C GLY A 445 -4.27 27.86 23.05
N ASN A 446 -3.34 27.08 22.52
CA ASN A 446 -2.19 26.61 23.29
C ASN A 446 -0.90 26.57 22.44
N PRO A 447 0.00 27.55 22.58
CA PRO A 447 1.30 27.49 21.90
C PRO A 447 2.16 26.39 22.54
N VAL A 448 2.57 25.43 21.71
CA VAL A 448 3.62 24.48 22.08
C VAL A 448 4.90 25.28 22.33
N PRO A 449 5.56 25.21 23.52
CA PRO A 449 6.79 25.95 23.77
C PRO A 449 7.92 25.40 22.91
N GLY A 450 8.47 26.26 22.05
CA GLY A 450 9.79 26.14 21.49
C GLY A 450 9.97 25.41 20.17
N ARG A 451 9.60 26.09 19.08
CA ARG A 451 10.42 26.16 17.84
C ARG A 451 10.01 27.39 17.05
N SER A 452 10.84 28.43 17.14
CA SER A 452 10.74 29.63 16.32
C SER A 452 10.86 29.29 14.83
N LEU A 453 9.85 29.63 14.05
CA LEU A 453 9.92 29.76 12.60
C LEU A 453 10.74 31.01 12.25
N SER A 454 12.07 30.92 12.35
CA SER A 454 12.99 31.91 11.81
C SER A 454 14.18 31.20 11.19
N SER A 455 14.05 30.79 9.94
CA SER A 455 15.13 30.68 8.94
C SER A 455 14.58 30.04 7.64
N ARG A 456 13.70 30.75 6.96
CA ARG A 456 13.48 30.58 5.51
C ARG A 456 13.59 31.93 4.84
N ARG A 457 14.78 32.46 4.80
CA ARG A 457 15.30 33.45 3.81
C ARG A 457 16.81 33.35 3.94
N GLU A 458 17.40 32.77 2.93
CA GLU A 458 18.80 32.85 2.49
C GLU A 458 19.26 31.49 1.94
N LEU A 459 18.95 31.27 0.69
CA LEU A 459 19.64 30.36 -0.24
C LEU A 459 19.17 30.70 -1.67
N HIS A 460 19.43 31.98 -2.04
CA HIS A 460 19.69 32.40 -3.40
C HIS A 460 20.91 33.31 -3.35
N GLU A 461 21.91 33.00 -4.16
CA GLU A 461 23.24 33.59 -4.36
C GLU A 461 24.36 32.86 -3.60
N VAL A 462 24.94 31.86 -4.21
CA VAL A 462 26.30 31.72 -4.78
C VAL A 462 26.31 30.45 -5.64
#